data_e70c8ec4178cfd4dced93ae347d7ff65
#
_entry.id   e70c8ec4178cfd4dced93ae347d7ff65
#
_cell.length_a   1.000
_cell.length_b   1.000
_cell.length_c   1.000
_cell.angle_alpha   90.00
_cell.angle_beta   90.00
_cell.angle_gamma   90.00
#
_symmetry.space_group_name_H-M   'P 1'
#
loop_
_entity.id
_entity.type
_entity.pdbx_description
1 polymer ?
#
loop_
_entity_poly.entity_id
_entity_poly.type
_entity_poly.pdbx_seq_one_letter_code
_entity_poly.pdbx_strand_id
1 'polypeptide(L)'
;RGISVLEWRRLALQRDLDLSAADLPRYLETERLATRRQAEAQKALGASYAGSWLERDANGEFEFVIATTQQAQTAKARTLGAQARVVRHSLATLEASMSQLNSAQKTKSIGVLRPTDPGIHSWRIDLPSNSVVITLEPGMEKIAAALVARSGADARTIRYKTSTARPQPNVDVRGGDRYNLPNGGWCSVGLSVQQG
;
A
#
# COMPACT_ATOMS: atom_id res chain seq x y z
N ARG A 1 -0.17 -10.58 -34.79
CA ARG A 1 0.33 -9.25 -34.35
C ARG A 1 0.21 -9.22 -32.83
N GLY A 2 1.37 -9.20 -32.12
CA GLY A 2 1.38 -9.15 -30.66
C GLY A 2 0.86 -7.81 -30.15
N ILE A 3 0.14 -7.84 -29.05
CA ILE A 3 -0.34 -6.64 -28.33
C ILE A 3 0.89 -5.92 -27.78
N SER A 4 0.97 -4.60 -27.91
CA SER A 4 2.08 -3.80 -27.40
C SER A 4 2.06 -3.76 -25.84
N VAL A 5 3.20 -3.52 -25.21
CA VAL A 5 3.32 -3.38 -23.74
C VAL A 5 2.38 -2.27 -23.21
N LEU A 6 2.22 -1.18 -23.96
CA LEU A 6 1.32 -0.09 -23.59
C LEU A 6 -0.15 -0.52 -23.63
N GLU A 7 -0.50 -1.34 -24.58
CA GLU A 7 -1.86 -1.87 -24.74
C GLU A 7 -2.20 -2.90 -23.64
N TRP A 8 -1.24 -3.75 -23.30
CA TRP A 8 -1.34 -4.64 -22.13
C TRP A 8 -1.55 -3.87 -20.82
N ARG A 9 -0.78 -2.80 -20.59
CA ARG A 9 -0.95 -1.93 -19.42
C ARG A 9 -2.34 -1.32 -19.37
N ARG A 10 -2.86 -0.84 -20.50
CA ARG A 10 -4.21 -0.26 -20.58
C ARG A 10 -5.29 -1.27 -20.22
N LEU A 11 -5.22 -2.46 -20.79
CA LEU A 11 -6.18 -3.54 -20.53
C LEU A 11 -6.12 -4.01 -19.06
N ALA A 12 -4.92 -4.12 -18.49
CA ALA A 12 -4.75 -4.47 -17.07
C ALA A 12 -5.37 -3.40 -16.16
N LEU A 13 -5.12 -2.11 -16.42
CA LEU A 13 -5.70 -1.02 -15.64
C LEU A 13 -7.23 -1.00 -15.73
N GLN A 14 -7.80 -1.22 -16.91
CA GLN A 14 -9.25 -1.29 -17.08
C GLN A 14 -9.86 -2.45 -16.28
N ARG A 15 -9.25 -3.64 -16.37
CA ARG A 15 -9.70 -4.82 -15.63
C ARG A 15 -9.57 -4.65 -14.12
N ASP A 16 -8.40 -4.20 -13.64
CA ASP A 16 -8.05 -4.21 -12.21
C ASP A 16 -8.69 -3.05 -11.45
N LEU A 17 -8.99 -1.95 -12.16
CA LEU A 17 -9.61 -0.77 -11.59
C LEU A 17 -11.06 -0.58 -12.03
N ASP A 18 -11.62 -1.53 -12.78
CA ASP A 18 -12.98 -1.45 -13.32
C ASP A 18 -13.22 -0.10 -14.04
N LEU A 19 -12.28 0.24 -14.95
CA LEU A 19 -12.32 1.48 -15.73
C LEU A 19 -12.92 1.23 -17.10
N SER A 20 -13.84 2.10 -17.50
CA SER A 20 -14.25 2.13 -18.91
C SER A 20 -13.11 2.64 -19.80
N ALA A 21 -13.20 2.35 -21.10
CA ALA A 21 -12.24 2.88 -22.08
C ALA A 21 -12.26 4.42 -22.13
N ALA A 22 -13.40 5.04 -21.82
CA ALA A 22 -13.58 6.49 -21.77
C ALA A 22 -12.93 7.13 -20.54
N ASP A 23 -12.92 6.44 -19.39
CA ASP A 23 -12.37 6.95 -18.14
C ASP A 23 -10.85 6.77 -18.02
N LEU A 24 -10.29 5.83 -18.77
CA LEU A 24 -8.88 5.51 -18.71
C LEU A 24 -7.93 6.71 -18.97
N PRO A 25 -8.15 7.59 -19.97
CA PRO A 25 -7.30 8.75 -20.18
C PRO A 25 -7.28 9.70 -18.98
N ARG A 26 -8.43 9.93 -18.37
CA ARG A 26 -8.59 10.77 -17.18
C ARG A 26 -7.88 10.18 -15.96
N TYR A 27 -8.04 8.88 -15.73
CA TYR A 27 -7.30 8.16 -14.70
C TYR A 27 -5.79 8.31 -14.87
N LEU A 28 -5.27 8.08 -16.08
CA LEU A 28 -3.84 8.20 -16.39
C LEU A 28 -3.29 9.62 -16.17
N GLU A 29 -4.10 10.63 -16.44
CA GLU A 29 -3.72 12.03 -16.16
C GLU A 29 -3.66 12.29 -14.66
N THR A 30 -4.64 11.82 -13.88
CA THR A 30 -4.67 11.92 -12.41
C THR A 30 -3.49 11.15 -11.79
N GLU A 31 -3.19 9.94 -12.26
CA GLU A 31 -2.02 9.15 -11.84
C GLU A 31 -0.71 9.91 -12.10
N ARG A 32 -0.59 10.52 -13.27
CA ARG A 32 0.60 11.30 -13.65
C ARG A 32 0.76 12.56 -12.80
N LEU A 33 -0.34 13.23 -12.49
CA LEU A 33 -0.35 14.36 -11.55
C LEU A 33 0.11 13.91 -10.16
N ALA A 34 -0.51 12.87 -9.62
CA ALA A 34 -0.19 12.31 -8.32
C ALA A 34 1.31 11.94 -8.21
N THR A 35 1.85 11.26 -9.22
CA THR A 35 3.26 10.85 -9.26
C THR A 35 4.21 12.06 -9.20
N ARG A 36 3.91 13.12 -9.95
CA ARG A 36 4.74 14.34 -9.93
C ARG A 36 4.67 15.09 -8.61
N ARG A 37 3.46 15.17 -8.02
CA ARG A 37 3.20 15.97 -6.83
C ARG A 37 3.53 15.28 -5.51
N GLN A 38 3.70 13.95 -5.52
CA GLN A 38 4.00 13.19 -4.29
C GLN A 38 5.27 13.68 -3.58
N ALA A 39 6.37 13.85 -4.30
CA ALA A 39 7.62 14.33 -3.73
C ALA A 39 7.51 15.78 -3.23
N GLU A 40 6.80 16.64 -3.96
CA GLU A 40 6.52 18.02 -3.56
C GLU A 40 5.68 18.05 -2.27
N ALA A 41 4.65 17.20 -2.18
CA ALA A 41 3.79 17.09 -1.00
C ALA A 41 4.59 16.65 0.23
N GLN A 42 5.43 15.63 0.09
CA GLN A 42 6.27 15.15 1.18
C GLN A 42 7.22 16.26 1.68
N LYS A 43 7.84 17.00 0.76
CA LYS A 43 8.71 18.14 1.11
C LYS A 43 7.94 19.29 1.76
N ALA A 44 6.78 19.67 1.21
CA ALA A 44 5.99 20.80 1.68
C ALA A 44 5.36 20.58 3.06
N LEU A 45 4.93 19.33 3.35
CA LEU A 45 4.27 18.96 4.60
C LEU A 45 5.25 18.45 5.66
N GLY A 46 6.44 18.00 5.28
CA GLY A 46 7.50 17.54 6.18
C GLY A 46 6.99 16.47 7.16
N ALA A 47 7.24 16.66 8.46
CA ALA A 47 6.85 15.69 9.51
C ALA A 47 5.33 15.48 9.63
N SER A 48 4.50 16.37 9.10
CA SER A 48 3.04 16.22 9.10
C SER A 48 2.51 15.43 7.91
N TYR A 49 3.35 15.08 6.93
CA TYR A 49 2.95 14.28 5.78
C TYR A 49 2.50 12.88 6.22
N ALA A 50 1.31 12.48 5.77
CA ALA A 50 0.71 11.22 6.17
C ALA A 50 0.45 10.26 4.99
N GLY A 51 0.96 10.61 3.80
CA GLY A 51 0.83 9.82 2.60
C GLY A 51 -0.03 10.49 1.53
N SER A 52 -0.04 9.87 0.36
CA SER A 52 -0.90 10.29 -0.76
C SER A 52 -1.31 9.06 -1.59
N TRP A 53 -2.51 9.12 -2.17
CA TRP A 53 -3.06 8.03 -2.97
C TRP A 53 -4.10 8.54 -3.96
N LEU A 54 -4.56 7.66 -4.83
CA LEU A 54 -5.73 7.85 -5.65
C LEU A 54 -6.91 7.10 -5.04
N GLU A 55 -8.06 7.73 -4.97
CA GLU A 55 -9.30 7.07 -4.55
C GLU A 55 -10.45 7.48 -5.48
N ARG A 56 -11.52 6.71 -5.48
CA ARG A 56 -12.76 7.08 -6.16
C ARG A 56 -13.57 8.01 -5.29
N ASP A 57 -14.04 9.09 -5.88
CA ASP A 57 -15.01 9.97 -5.25
C ASP A 57 -16.43 9.37 -5.27
N ALA A 58 -17.41 10.12 -4.75
CA ALA A 58 -18.81 9.70 -4.73
C ALA A 58 -19.42 9.49 -6.13
N ASN A 59 -18.84 10.07 -7.18
CA ASN A 59 -19.27 9.94 -8.57
C ASN A 59 -18.54 8.80 -9.29
N GLY A 60 -17.63 8.10 -8.60
CA GLY A 60 -16.83 7.02 -9.16
C GLY A 60 -15.58 7.48 -9.91
N GLU A 61 -15.25 8.77 -9.86
CA GLU A 61 -14.08 9.32 -10.50
C GLU A 61 -12.85 9.25 -9.59
N PHE A 62 -11.64 9.13 -10.19
CA PHE A 62 -10.41 9.11 -9.42
C PHE A 62 -9.95 10.52 -9.10
N GLU A 63 -9.71 10.75 -7.81
CA GLU A 63 -9.11 11.97 -7.31
C GLU A 63 -7.79 11.69 -6.58
N PHE A 64 -6.90 12.68 -6.60
CA PHE A 64 -5.64 12.64 -5.88
C PHE A 64 -5.85 13.16 -4.46
N VAL A 65 -5.48 12.35 -3.47
CA VAL A 65 -5.57 12.69 -2.04
C VAL A 65 -4.19 12.87 -1.46
N ILE A 66 -4.00 13.92 -0.66
CA ILE A 66 -2.83 14.13 0.19
C ILE A 66 -3.30 14.22 1.63
N ALA A 67 -2.73 13.38 2.50
CA ALA A 67 -3.03 13.37 3.93
C ALA A 67 -1.96 14.11 4.74
N THR A 68 -2.41 14.77 5.80
CA THR A 68 -1.58 15.46 6.78
C THR A 68 -2.11 15.24 8.19
N THR A 69 -1.22 15.29 9.19
CA THR A 69 -1.63 15.24 10.60
C THR A 69 -2.06 16.60 11.16
N GLN A 70 -1.94 17.68 10.37
CA GLN A 70 -2.20 19.04 10.83
C GLN A 70 -3.22 19.76 9.95
N GLN A 71 -4.32 20.21 10.56
CA GLN A 71 -5.35 20.96 9.87
C GLN A 71 -4.81 22.22 9.16
N ALA A 72 -3.86 22.92 9.78
CA ALA A 72 -3.25 24.12 9.21
C ALA A 72 -2.47 23.86 7.90
N GLN A 73 -2.10 22.62 7.61
CA GLN A 73 -1.36 22.24 6.41
C GLN A 73 -2.25 21.86 5.22
N THR A 74 -3.58 21.79 5.43
CA THR A 74 -4.51 21.36 4.36
C THR A 74 -4.49 22.29 3.14
N ALA A 75 -4.27 23.60 3.35
CA ALA A 75 -4.14 24.55 2.25
C ALA A 75 -2.99 24.19 1.31
N LYS A 76 -1.84 23.76 1.85
CA LYS A 76 -0.69 23.32 1.04
C LYS A 76 -1.01 22.08 0.20
N ALA A 77 -1.75 21.12 0.75
CA ALA A 77 -2.18 19.95 -0.03
C ALA A 77 -3.07 20.36 -1.21
N ARG A 78 -4.01 21.29 -0.98
CA ARG A 78 -4.90 21.79 -2.04
C ARG A 78 -4.18 22.55 -3.14
N THR A 79 -3.14 23.32 -2.82
CA THR A 79 -2.33 24.03 -3.84
C THR A 79 -1.59 23.08 -4.77
N LEU A 80 -1.42 21.82 -4.38
CA LEU A 80 -0.85 20.76 -5.21
C LEU A 80 -1.90 20.01 -6.08
N GLY A 81 -3.14 20.50 -6.10
CA GLY A 81 -4.22 19.91 -6.88
C GLY A 81 -4.80 18.65 -6.27
N ALA A 82 -4.67 18.46 -4.94
CA ALA A 82 -5.15 17.30 -4.24
C ALA A 82 -6.32 17.62 -3.30
N GLN A 83 -7.15 16.61 -3.02
CA GLN A 83 -8.02 16.63 -1.84
C GLN A 83 -7.17 16.51 -0.58
N ALA A 84 -7.42 17.38 0.39
CA ALA A 84 -6.68 17.37 1.64
C ALA A 84 -7.43 16.56 2.70
N ARG A 85 -6.75 15.59 3.32
CA ARG A 85 -7.32 14.77 4.40
C ARG A 85 -6.50 14.94 5.67
N VAL A 86 -7.17 15.25 6.78
CA VAL A 86 -6.52 15.26 8.09
C VAL A 86 -6.68 13.90 8.74
N VAL A 87 -5.55 13.35 9.20
CA VAL A 87 -5.46 12.01 9.79
C VAL A 87 -4.62 12.03 11.06
N ARG A 88 -4.64 10.93 11.79
CA ARG A 88 -4.02 10.85 13.12
C ARG A 88 -2.50 10.62 13.08
N HIS A 89 -2.04 9.75 12.18
CA HIS A 89 -0.65 9.28 12.16
C HIS A 89 0.07 9.80 10.92
N SER A 90 1.30 10.30 11.09
CA SER A 90 2.15 10.64 9.96
C SER A 90 2.64 9.37 9.24
N LEU A 91 3.05 9.50 7.98
CA LEU A 91 3.63 8.37 7.24
C LEU A 91 4.86 7.81 7.98
N ALA A 92 5.72 8.68 8.52
CA ALA A 92 6.89 8.28 9.29
C ALA A 92 6.52 7.42 10.53
N THR A 93 5.41 7.73 11.20
CA THR A 93 4.90 6.93 12.33
C THR A 93 4.44 5.55 11.89
N LEU A 94 3.74 5.47 10.75
CA LEU A 94 3.30 4.18 10.19
C LEU A 94 4.48 3.33 9.72
N GLU A 95 5.45 3.94 9.06
CA GLU A 95 6.69 3.28 8.59
C GLU A 95 7.53 2.77 9.76
N ALA A 96 7.63 3.53 10.85
CA ALA A 96 8.32 3.09 12.07
C ALA A 96 7.66 1.83 12.66
N SER A 97 6.32 1.82 12.80
CA SER A 97 5.58 0.65 13.28
C SER A 97 5.76 -0.56 12.36
N MET A 98 5.70 -0.36 11.04
CA MET A 98 5.94 -1.43 10.07
C MET A 98 7.37 -1.97 10.15
N SER A 99 8.37 -1.10 10.32
CA SER A 99 9.77 -1.49 10.48
C SER A 99 10.00 -2.32 11.73
N GLN A 100 9.34 -1.97 12.85
CA GLN A 100 9.38 -2.72 14.09
C GLN A 100 8.79 -4.12 13.94
N LEU A 101 7.64 -4.26 13.28
CA LEU A 101 7.05 -5.56 12.96
C LEU A 101 7.98 -6.42 12.09
N ASN A 102 8.58 -5.82 11.05
CA ASN A 102 9.53 -6.51 10.18
C ASN A 102 10.78 -6.99 10.94
N SER A 103 11.28 -6.18 11.87
CA SER A 103 12.45 -6.53 12.68
C SER A 103 12.16 -7.67 13.66
N ALA A 104 10.97 -7.68 14.27
CA ALA A 104 10.54 -8.75 15.16
C ALA A 104 10.41 -10.10 14.42
N GLN A 105 10.12 -10.08 13.13
CA GLN A 105 10.09 -11.28 12.30
C GLN A 105 11.49 -11.80 11.99
N LYS A 106 12.44 -10.93 11.64
CA LYS A 106 13.81 -11.31 11.30
C LYS A 106 14.54 -12.01 12.46
N THR A 107 14.28 -11.58 13.69
CA THR A 107 14.93 -12.13 14.87
C THR A 107 14.59 -13.62 15.13
N LYS A 108 13.45 -14.11 14.62
CA LYS A 108 13.05 -15.53 14.72
C LYS A 108 13.59 -16.43 13.61
N SER A 109 14.15 -15.85 12.55
CA SER A 109 14.54 -16.57 11.32
C SER A 109 15.97 -17.11 11.32
N ILE A 110 16.69 -17.14 12.44
CA ILE A 110 18.01 -17.75 12.51
C ILE A 110 17.85 -19.27 12.54
N GLY A 111 17.82 -19.87 11.34
CA GLY A 111 18.05 -21.30 11.15
C GLY A 111 16.94 -22.14 10.52
N VAL A 112 15.69 -21.71 10.40
CA VAL A 112 14.62 -22.46 9.71
C VAL A 112 13.59 -21.50 9.12
N LEU A 113 13.27 -21.65 7.84
CA LEU A 113 12.12 -21.03 7.17
C LEU A 113 10.81 -21.55 7.79
N ARG A 114 10.41 -21.01 8.95
CA ARG A 114 9.08 -21.23 9.51
C ARG A 114 8.25 -19.95 9.38
N PRO A 115 6.97 -20.04 8.97
CA PRO A 115 6.03 -18.94 9.13
C PRO A 115 6.02 -18.53 10.58
N THR A 116 6.35 -17.29 10.85
CA THR A 116 6.80 -16.85 12.18
C THR A 116 5.70 -16.76 13.22
N ASP A 117 4.45 -16.63 12.80
CA ASP A 117 3.30 -16.65 13.71
C ASP A 117 2.13 -17.33 12.98
N PRO A 118 1.66 -18.47 13.46
CA PRO A 118 0.57 -19.19 12.80
C PRO A 118 -0.66 -18.29 12.71
N GLY A 119 -1.28 -18.27 11.53
CA GLY A 119 -2.51 -17.51 11.27
C GLY A 119 -2.30 -16.02 10.99
N ILE A 120 -1.07 -15.49 10.96
CA ILE A 120 -0.78 -14.15 10.45
C ILE A 120 -0.33 -14.28 9.01
N HIS A 121 -1.07 -13.66 8.08
CA HIS A 121 -0.78 -13.74 6.65
C HIS A 121 0.19 -12.67 6.17
N SER A 122 -0.05 -11.41 6.57
CA SER A 122 0.72 -10.26 6.11
C SER A 122 0.43 -9.02 6.93
N TRP A 123 1.27 -7.99 6.78
CA TRP A 123 0.97 -6.63 7.22
C TRP A 123 1.44 -5.62 6.19
N ARG A 124 0.73 -4.51 6.12
CA ARG A 124 1.04 -3.43 5.21
C ARG A 124 0.55 -2.09 5.76
N ILE A 125 1.16 -1.00 5.30
CA ILE A 125 0.60 0.34 5.48
C ILE A 125 -0.61 0.49 4.55
N ASP A 126 -1.73 0.91 5.12
CA ASP A 126 -2.96 1.24 4.42
C ASP A 126 -3.23 2.73 4.60
N LEU A 127 -2.85 3.52 3.60
CA LEU A 127 -2.92 4.98 3.68
C LEU A 127 -4.34 5.51 3.87
N PRO A 128 -5.36 4.99 3.14
CA PRO A 128 -6.75 5.45 3.31
C PRO A 128 -7.28 5.27 4.73
N SER A 129 -6.94 4.17 5.40
CA SER A 129 -7.32 3.92 6.79
C SER A 129 -6.35 4.51 7.82
N ASN A 130 -5.25 5.11 7.36
CA ASN A 130 -4.18 5.68 8.18
C ASN A 130 -3.67 4.70 9.25
N SER A 131 -3.37 3.48 8.84
CA SER A 131 -2.97 2.41 9.75
C SER A 131 -2.03 1.40 9.10
N VAL A 132 -1.36 0.61 9.93
CA VAL A 132 -0.72 -0.65 9.53
C VAL A 132 -1.75 -1.76 9.71
N VAL A 133 -2.20 -2.36 8.62
CA VAL A 133 -3.20 -3.43 8.64
C VAL A 133 -2.49 -4.77 8.70
N ILE A 134 -2.75 -5.54 9.75
CA ILE A 134 -2.32 -6.94 9.89
C ILE A 134 -3.46 -7.84 9.44
N THR A 135 -3.24 -8.64 8.39
CA THR A 135 -4.21 -9.63 7.90
C THR A 135 -3.92 -10.97 8.57
N LEU A 136 -4.96 -11.58 9.15
CA LEU A 136 -4.85 -12.78 9.97
C LEU A 136 -6.05 -13.71 9.81
N GLU A 137 -5.91 -14.98 10.19
CA GLU A 137 -7.02 -15.93 10.29
C GLU A 137 -7.96 -15.52 11.43
N PRO A 138 -9.26 -15.80 11.34
CA PRO A 138 -10.20 -15.58 12.43
C PRO A 138 -9.74 -16.27 13.73
N GLY A 139 -9.81 -15.57 14.85
CA GLY A 139 -9.41 -16.08 16.16
C GLY A 139 -7.91 -15.92 16.49
N MET A 140 -7.11 -15.36 15.58
CA MET A 140 -5.66 -15.15 15.79
C MET A 140 -5.32 -13.75 16.32
N GLU A 141 -6.31 -12.97 16.75
CA GLU A 141 -6.14 -11.59 17.24
C GLU A 141 -5.19 -11.50 18.45
N LYS A 142 -5.24 -12.48 19.35
CA LYS A 142 -4.34 -12.54 20.51
C LYS A 142 -2.88 -12.76 20.09
N ILE A 143 -2.64 -13.59 19.09
CA ILE A 143 -1.30 -13.84 18.54
C ILE A 143 -0.77 -12.58 17.85
N ALA A 144 -1.60 -11.91 17.08
CA ALA A 144 -1.25 -10.66 16.43
C ALA A 144 -0.96 -9.54 17.45
N ALA A 145 -1.75 -9.42 18.52
CA ALA A 145 -1.50 -8.48 19.60
C ALA A 145 -0.18 -8.77 20.33
N ALA A 146 0.16 -10.05 20.56
CA ALA A 146 1.44 -10.43 21.12
C ALA A 146 2.62 -10.09 20.18
N LEU A 147 2.45 -10.24 18.85
CA LEU A 147 3.44 -9.79 17.87
C LEU A 147 3.66 -8.28 17.98
N VAL A 148 2.59 -7.49 17.99
CA VAL A 148 2.66 -6.03 18.13
C VAL A 148 3.38 -5.64 19.40
N ALA A 149 3.01 -6.21 20.54
CA ALA A 149 3.62 -5.91 21.83
C ALA A 149 5.12 -6.21 21.86
N ARG A 150 5.55 -7.40 21.38
CA ARG A 150 6.98 -7.76 21.38
C ARG A 150 7.81 -7.01 20.34
N SER A 151 7.18 -6.52 19.26
CA SER A 151 7.87 -5.75 18.21
C SER A 151 8.18 -4.33 18.65
N GLY A 152 7.48 -3.80 19.65
CA GLY A 152 7.53 -2.40 20.04
C GLY A 152 6.77 -1.45 19.11
N ALA A 153 5.99 -1.98 18.14
CA ALA A 153 5.17 -1.17 17.27
C ALA A 153 4.08 -0.44 18.07
N ASP A 154 3.77 0.80 17.66
CA ASP A 154 2.71 1.56 18.30
C ASP A 154 1.34 0.92 18.00
N ALA A 155 0.74 0.30 19.00
CA ALA A 155 -0.55 -0.39 18.87
C ALA A 155 -1.68 0.52 18.34
N ARG A 156 -1.57 1.84 18.52
CA ARG A 156 -2.56 2.81 18.03
C ARG A 156 -2.55 2.94 16.50
N THR A 157 -1.46 2.54 15.87
CA THR A 157 -1.33 2.53 14.39
C THR A 157 -1.84 1.23 13.77
N ILE A 158 -2.12 0.20 14.58
CA ILE A 158 -2.43 -1.15 14.10
C ILE A 158 -3.93 -1.35 13.95
N ARG A 159 -4.32 -1.99 12.85
CA ARG A 159 -5.65 -2.54 12.63
C ARG A 159 -5.54 -4.01 12.23
N TYR A 160 -6.52 -4.80 12.64
CA TYR A 160 -6.61 -6.21 12.27
C TYR A 160 -7.69 -6.39 11.20
N LYS A 161 -7.34 -7.19 10.18
CA LYS A 161 -8.29 -7.63 9.16
C LYS A 161 -8.27 -9.14 9.12
N THR A 162 -9.42 -9.77 9.36
CA THR A 162 -9.55 -11.22 9.25
C THR A 162 -9.74 -11.64 7.79
N SER A 163 -9.11 -12.75 7.41
CA SER A 163 -9.25 -13.38 6.10
C SER A 163 -9.04 -14.88 6.23
N THR A 164 -9.93 -15.66 5.66
CA THR A 164 -9.78 -17.11 5.52
C THR A 164 -8.95 -17.48 4.29
N ALA A 165 -8.77 -16.54 3.35
CA ALA A 165 -7.94 -16.73 2.17
C ALA A 165 -6.47 -16.76 2.59
N ARG A 166 -5.83 -17.90 2.50
CA ARG A 166 -4.38 -18.02 2.67
C ARG A 166 -3.68 -17.45 1.44
N PRO A 167 -2.59 -16.67 1.62
CA PRO A 167 -1.75 -16.31 0.51
C PRO A 167 -1.26 -17.59 -0.16
N GLN A 168 -1.69 -17.81 -1.39
CA GLN A 168 -1.13 -18.88 -2.20
C GLN A 168 0.03 -18.31 -3.01
N PRO A 169 1.17 -19.02 -3.13
CA PRO A 169 2.17 -18.66 -4.11
C PRO A 169 1.49 -18.64 -5.46
N ASN A 170 1.55 -17.53 -6.17
CA ASN A 170 1.07 -17.47 -7.54
C ASN A 170 1.94 -18.39 -8.39
N VAL A 171 1.42 -19.55 -8.73
CA VAL A 171 2.12 -20.57 -9.55
C VAL A 171 2.28 -20.09 -10.99
N ASP A 172 1.42 -19.16 -11.43
CA ASP A 172 1.48 -18.51 -12.74
C ASP A 172 1.89 -17.02 -12.59
N VAL A 173 3.16 -16.80 -12.31
CA VAL A 173 3.73 -15.46 -12.36
C VAL A 173 4.03 -15.12 -13.82
N ARG A 174 3.18 -14.29 -14.43
CA ARG A 174 3.40 -13.79 -15.80
C ARG A 174 4.25 -12.53 -15.77
N GLY A 175 5.15 -12.40 -16.73
CA GLY A 175 5.88 -11.15 -16.91
C GLY A 175 4.92 -9.97 -17.06
N GLY A 176 5.10 -8.94 -16.24
CA GLY A 176 4.21 -7.78 -16.16
C GLY A 176 3.19 -7.82 -15.02
N ASP A 177 3.03 -8.95 -14.33
CA ASP A 177 2.16 -9.02 -13.14
C ASP A 177 2.67 -8.08 -12.04
N ARG A 178 1.75 -7.33 -11.45
CA ARG A 178 2.04 -6.42 -10.35
C ARG A 178 2.14 -7.17 -9.03
N TYR A 179 3.21 -6.94 -8.29
CA TYR A 179 3.29 -7.35 -6.89
C TYR A 179 3.63 -6.17 -5.98
N ASN A 180 3.07 -6.20 -4.79
CA ASN A 180 3.30 -5.16 -3.80
C ASN A 180 4.51 -5.55 -2.94
N LEU A 181 5.48 -4.63 -2.86
CA LEU A 181 6.64 -4.79 -1.99
C LEU A 181 6.26 -4.58 -0.52
N PRO A 182 6.94 -5.24 0.42
CA PRO A 182 6.70 -5.05 1.85
C PRO A 182 6.90 -3.60 2.35
N ASN A 183 7.59 -2.78 1.58
CA ASN A 183 7.86 -1.36 1.88
C ASN A 183 6.78 -0.39 1.34
N GLY A 184 5.65 -0.91 0.86
CA GLY A 184 4.57 -0.10 0.27
C GLY A 184 4.80 0.33 -1.18
N GLY A 185 5.97 -0.01 -1.77
CA GLY A 185 6.22 0.10 -3.19
C GLY A 185 5.52 -1.02 -3.97
N TRP A 186 5.43 -0.85 -5.28
CA TRP A 186 4.99 -1.90 -6.19
C TRP A 186 6.02 -2.10 -7.29
N CYS A 187 6.17 -3.34 -7.74
CA CYS A 187 6.94 -3.71 -8.91
C CYS A 187 6.09 -4.58 -9.83
N SER A 188 6.40 -4.55 -11.11
CA SER A 188 5.96 -5.59 -12.03
C SER A 188 6.97 -6.72 -12.04
N VAL A 189 6.50 -7.95 -12.18
CA VAL A 189 7.37 -9.11 -12.38
C VAL A 189 8.10 -8.94 -13.71
N GLY A 190 9.43 -8.98 -13.65
CA GLY A 190 10.26 -9.03 -14.84
C GLY A 190 10.10 -10.37 -15.58
N LEU A 191 10.71 -10.50 -16.74
CA LEU A 191 10.76 -11.75 -17.49
C LEU A 191 11.52 -12.81 -16.67
N SER A 192 10.88 -13.94 -16.39
CA SER A 192 11.56 -15.11 -15.87
C SER A 192 12.33 -15.77 -17.02
N VAL A 193 13.65 -15.85 -16.91
CA VAL A 193 14.50 -16.60 -17.84
C VAL A 193 14.76 -17.96 -17.21
N GLN A 194 14.31 -19.04 -17.85
CA GLN A 194 14.85 -20.37 -17.54
C GLN A 194 16.24 -20.46 -18.15
N GLN A 195 17.26 -20.66 -17.30
CA GLN A 195 18.53 -21.16 -17.76
C GLN A 195 18.35 -22.64 -18.11
N GLY A 196 18.53 -22.97 -19.39
CA GLY A 196 18.64 -24.34 -19.87
C GLY A 196 19.94 -25.02 -19.42
#